data_2002d629092bc261dd9ca4274890a7ee
#
_entry.id   2002d629092bc261dd9ca4274890a7ee
#
_cell.length_a   1.000
_cell.length_b   1.000
_cell.length_c   1.000
_cell.angle_alpha   90.00
_cell.angle_beta   90.00
_cell.angle_gamma   90.00
#
_symmetry.space_group_name_H-M   'P 1'
#
loop_
_entity.id
_entity.type
_entity.pdbx_description
1 polymer ?
#
loop_
_entity_poly.entity_id
_entity_poly.type
_entity_poly.pdbx_seq_one_letter_code
_entity_poly.pdbx_strand_id
1 'polypeptide(L)'
;MRLINFFIFCYILSSTSLFADTTDSKWKNIVEVTKSGEHCKDDKNCFNRYHPNIKPVANAKEGDIIVLHTRDALDSNYNLDSVPEDVPTFNLGEVHPMTGPVYIKGAKRGDALEVELLDIEPDEYGYTVIVPGFGFLRDIFTEPYIVNWKLTRNGAVSEGMPGITVPYEA
;
A
#
# COMPACT_ATOMS: atom_id res chain seq x y z
N MET A 1 80.06 5.34 33.97
CA MET A 1 78.60 5.19 34.24
C MET A 1 77.86 5.43 32.93
N ARG A 2 77.52 4.34 32.22
CA ARG A 2 76.83 4.42 30.93
C ARG A 2 75.39 4.05 31.17
N LEU A 3 74.43 5.01 30.84
CA LEU A 3 73.01 4.75 30.83
C LEU A 3 72.67 4.06 29.48
N ILE A 4 72.05 2.88 29.59
CA ILE A 4 71.50 2.14 28.48
C ILE A 4 70.00 2.49 28.39
N ASN A 5 69.59 3.20 27.35
CA ASN A 5 68.18 3.47 27.04
C ASN A 5 67.61 2.22 26.36
N PHE A 6 66.63 1.62 26.98
CA PHE A 6 65.82 0.52 26.40
C PHE A 6 64.63 1.12 25.71
N PHE A 7 64.59 1.10 24.39
CA PHE A 7 63.41 1.44 23.61
C PHE A 7 62.51 0.18 23.49
N ILE A 8 61.37 0.23 24.17
CA ILE A 8 60.32 -0.79 23.97
C ILE A 8 59.48 -0.36 22.75
N PHE A 9 59.63 -1.10 21.67
CA PHE A 9 58.79 -0.98 20.48
C PHE A 9 57.49 -1.73 20.73
N CYS A 10 56.43 -1.01 21.07
CA CYS A 10 55.09 -1.58 21.19
C CYS A 10 54.50 -1.76 19.79
N TYR A 11 54.54 -2.99 19.26
CA TYR A 11 53.77 -3.34 18.05
C TYR A 11 52.28 -3.38 18.37
N ILE A 12 51.55 -2.35 17.98
CA ILE A 12 50.08 -2.36 17.96
C ILE A 12 49.69 -3.15 16.70
N LEU A 13 49.34 -4.44 16.88
CA LEU A 13 48.62 -5.20 15.88
C LEU A 13 47.18 -4.62 15.80
N SER A 14 46.94 -3.75 14.84
CA SER A 14 45.60 -3.39 14.46
C SER A 14 44.95 -4.57 13.76
N SER A 15 44.23 -5.39 14.51
CA SER A 15 43.26 -6.33 13.95
C SER A 15 42.11 -5.53 13.33
N THR A 16 42.21 -5.23 12.03
CA THR A 16 41.06 -4.88 11.25
C THR A 16 40.18 -6.11 11.14
N SER A 17 39.17 -6.20 12.04
CA SER A 17 38.06 -7.11 11.85
C SER A 17 37.33 -6.66 10.57
N LEU A 18 37.56 -7.40 9.48
CA LEU A 18 36.64 -7.40 8.35
C LEU A 18 35.32 -7.97 8.88
N PHE A 19 34.45 -7.09 9.38
CA PHE A 19 33.02 -7.39 9.36
C PHE A 19 32.63 -7.40 7.89
N ALA A 20 32.61 -8.57 7.28
CA ALA A 20 31.86 -8.80 6.08
C ALA A 20 30.41 -8.51 6.45
N ASP A 21 29.92 -7.34 6.04
CA ASP A 21 28.51 -7.00 6.06
C ASP A 21 27.82 -7.91 5.03
N THR A 22 27.47 -9.12 5.46
CA THR A 22 26.59 -10.01 4.70
C THR A 22 25.15 -9.60 4.99
N THR A 23 24.79 -8.36 4.72
CA THR A 23 23.43 -8.04 4.38
C THR A 23 23.17 -8.55 2.96
N ASP A 24 23.04 -9.86 2.85
CA ASP A 24 22.35 -10.46 1.72
C ASP A 24 20.87 -10.01 1.86
N SER A 25 20.60 -8.81 1.39
CA SER A 25 19.26 -8.24 1.44
C SER A 25 18.37 -9.21 0.66
N LYS A 26 17.45 -9.88 1.35
CA LYS A 26 16.39 -10.72 0.76
C LYS A 26 15.72 -10.00 -0.42
N TRP A 27 15.70 -8.66 -0.37
CA TRP A 27 15.04 -7.76 -1.29
C TRP A 27 16.06 -7.14 -2.25
N LYS A 28 15.75 -7.19 -3.56
CA LYS A 28 16.72 -6.81 -4.61
C LYS A 28 16.46 -5.43 -5.19
N ASN A 29 15.22 -5.14 -5.55
CA ASN A 29 14.83 -3.88 -6.16
C ASN A 29 13.44 -3.46 -5.70
N ILE A 30 13.14 -2.17 -5.85
CA ILE A 30 11.81 -1.62 -5.63
C ILE A 30 11.21 -1.32 -7.00
N VAL A 31 10.01 -1.84 -7.23
CA VAL A 31 9.19 -1.56 -8.41
C VAL A 31 7.95 -0.82 -7.92
N GLU A 32 7.84 0.46 -8.26
CA GLU A 32 6.75 1.31 -7.82
C GLU A 32 5.76 1.56 -8.95
N VAL A 33 4.47 1.46 -8.64
CA VAL A 33 3.36 1.80 -9.55
C VAL A 33 2.50 2.86 -8.89
N THR A 34 2.64 4.09 -9.36
CA THR A 34 1.95 5.27 -8.85
C THR A 34 0.62 5.50 -9.56
N LYS A 35 -0.27 6.26 -8.94
CA LYS A 35 -1.45 6.83 -9.61
C LYS A 35 -0.99 7.84 -10.65
N SER A 36 -1.55 7.81 -11.86
CA SER A 36 -1.22 8.72 -12.97
C SER A 36 -2.42 9.53 -13.46
N GLY A 37 -3.62 9.28 -12.94
CA GLY A 37 -4.88 9.99 -13.22
C GLY A 37 -5.69 10.18 -11.97
N GLU A 38 -6.69 11.05 -12.03
CA GLU A 38 -7.62 11.30 -10.93
C GLU A 38 -8.52 10.10 -10.67
N HIS A 39 -9.06 9.51 -11.72
CA HIS A 39 -9.87 8.30 -11.69
C HIS A 39 -9.21 7.15 -12.47
N CYS A 40 -9.63 5.93 -12.19
CA CYS A 40 -9.13 4.74 -12.86
C CYS A 40 -9.28 4.80 -14.39
N LYS A 41 -10.38 5.36 -14.89
CA LYS A 41 -10.62 5.53 -16.33
C LYS A 41 -9.60 6.43 -17.03
N ASP A 42 -8.98 7.35 -16.28
CA ASP A 42 -8.01 8.33 -16.77
C ASP A 42 -6.56 7.95 -16.41
N ASP A 43 -6.39 6.80 -15.73
CA ASP A 43 -5.11 6.33 -15.20
C ASP A 43 -4.60 5.12 -15.99
N LYS A 44 -3.49 5.31 -16.70
CA LYS A 44 -2.83 4.22 -17.44
C LYS A 44 -2.32 3.08 -16.56
N ASN A 45 -2.15 3.32 -15.26
CA ASN A 45 -1.69 2.36 -14.27
C ASN A 45 -2.84 1.72 -13.49
N CYS A 46 -4.08 1.91 -13.96
CA CYS A 46 -5.28 1.38 -13.33
C CYS A 46 -6.11 0.54 -14.30
N PHE A 47 -6.79 -0.45 -13.75
CA PHE A 47 -7.79 -1.25 -14.45
C PHE A 47 -8.85 -1.73 -13.44
N ASN A 48 -10.06 -2.05 -13.91
CA ASN A 48 -11.14 -2.51 -13.05
C ASN A 48 -11.84 -3.79 -13.55
N ARG A 49 -11.19 -4.53 -14.42
CA ARG A 49 -11.66 -5.82 -14.95
C ARG A 49 -10.47 -6.72 -15.24
N TYR A 50 -10.60 -7.99 -14.95
CA TYR A 50 -9.61 -8.98 -15.35
C TYR A 50 -9.77 -9.35 -16.83
N HIS A 51 -8.72 -9.13 -17.61
CA HIS A 51 -8.69 -9.55 -19.01
C HIS A 51 -7.25 -9.83 -19.45
N PRO A 52 -7.00 -10.92 -20.19
CA PRO A 52 -5.63 -11.32 -20.56
C PRO A 52 -4.91 -10.32 -21.48
N ASN A 53 -5.64 -9.44 -22.14
CA ASN A 53 -5.05 -8.44 -23.05
C ASN A 53 -4.70 -7.11 -22.33
N ILE A 54 -4.98 -6.96 -21.03
CA ILE A 54 -4.51 -5.80 -20.27
C ILE A 54 -3.00 -5.90 -20.18
N LYS A 55 -2.31 -4.90 -20.72
CA LYS A 55 -0.85 -4.88 -20.73
C LYS A 55 -0.32 -4.52 -19.34
N PRO A 56 0.72 -5.21 -18.86
CA PRO A 56 1.41 -4.81 -17.64
C PRO A 56 2.00 -3.42 -17.77
N VAL A 57 1.91 -2.65 -16.67
CA VAL A 57 2.49 -1.29 -16.56
C VAL A 57 3.87 -1.31 -15.93
N ALA A 58 4.22 -2.41 -15.26
CA ALA A 58 5.53 -2.62 -14.64
C ALA A 58 5.96 -4.08 -14.75
N ASN A 59 7.25 -4.33 -14.48
CA ASN A 59 7.83 -5.67 -14.47
C ASN A 59 8.59 -5.88 -13.17
N ALA A 60 8.37 -7.01 -12.53
CA ALA A 60 9.10 -7.44 -11.35
C ALA A 60 9.62 -8.88 -11.53
N LYS A 61 10.47 -9.33 -10.65
CA LYS A 61 10.98 -10.71 -10.56
C LYS A 61 11.00 -11.16 -9.11
N GLU A 62 11.24 -12.42 -8.87
CA GLU A 62 11.39 -12.99 -7.54
C GLU A 62 12.39 -12.19 -6.68
N GLY A 63 11.98 -11.82 -5.47
CA GLY A 63 12.74 -11.03 -4.51
C GLY A 63 12.67 -9.51 -4.72
N ASP A 64 11.93 -9.00 -5.70
CA ASP A 64 11.67 -7.57 -5.81
C ASP A 64 10.54 -7.15 -4.85
N ILE A 65 10.63 -5.93 -4.30
CA ILE A 65 9.54 -5.28 -3.57
C ILE A 65 8.68 -4.54 -4.58
N ILE A 66 7.35 -4.70 -4.47
CA ILE A 66 6.40 -3.99 -5.31
C ILE A 66 5.61 -3.03 -4.42
N VAL A 67 5.71 -1.74 -4.71
CA VAL A 67 4.95 -0.67 -4.05
C VAL A 67 3.80 -0.28 -4.96
N LEU A 68 2.57 -0.43 -4.48
CA LEU A 68 1.35 -0.14 -5.24
C LEU A 68 0.58 1.00 -4.56
N HIS A 69 0.42 2.13 -5.25
CA HIS A 69 -0.44 3.23 -4.82
C HIS A 69 -1.88 2.93 -5.22
N THR A 70 -2.64 2.33 -4.32
CA THR A 70 -4.00 1.87 -4.59
C THR A 70 -5.04 2.99 -4.47
N ARG A 71 -6.24 2.76 -5.00
CA ARG A 71 -7.42 3.63 -4.90
C ARG A 71 -8.44 3.00 -3.97
N ASP A 72 -9.36 3.80 -3.46
CA ASP A 72 -10.51 3.26 -2.75
C ASP A 72 -11.44 2.43 -3.68
N ALA A 73 -12.26 1.58 -3.08
CA ALA A 73 -13.07 0.62 -3.83
C ALA A 73 -14.11 1.25 -4.77
N LEU A 74 -14.53 2.48 -4.51
CA LEU A 74 -15.51 3.20 -5.34
C LEU A 74 -14.85 4.15 -6.33
N ASP A 75 -13.50 4.32 -6.27
CA ASP A 75 -12.75 5.33 -7.04
C ASP A 75 -13.32 6.73 -6.81
N SER A 76 -13.71 7.01 -5.56
CA SER A 76 -14.39 8.24 -5.15
C SER A 76 -13.40 9.37 -4.87
N ASN A 77 -13.94 10.59 -4.82
CA ASN A 77 -13.23 11.77 -4.36
C ASN A 77 -13.72 12.22 -2.99
N TYR A 78 -14.25 11.30 -2.16
CA TYR A 78 -14.70 11.64 -0.82
C TYR A 78 -13.52 12.08 0.05
N ASN A 79 -13.84 12.93 1.02
CA ASN A 79 -12.91 13.48 2.00
C ASN A 79 -13.62 13.69 3.34
N LEU A 80 -12.92 14.25 4.32
CA LEU A 80 -13.49 14.46 5.67
C LEU A 80 -14.72 15.40 5.71
N ASP A 81 -14.88 16.25 4.68
CA ASP A 81 -15.99 17.21 4.57
C ASP A 81 -17.15 16.69 3.72
N SER A 82 -17.03 15.48 3.15
CA SER A 82 -18.09 14.90 2.32
C SER A 82 -19.37 14.66 3.09
N VAL A 83 -20.50 14.95 2.44
CA VAL A 83 -21.85 14.85 2.98
C VAL A 83 -22.66 13.78 2.22
N PRO A 84 -23.83 13.34 2.75
CA PRO A 84 -24.65 12.34 2.08
C PRO A 84 -25.01 12.67 0.63
N GLU A 85 -25.16 13.95 0.31
CA GLU A 85 -25.49 14.45 -1.03
C GLU A 85 -24.36 14.21 -2.05
N ASP A 86 -23.11 14.01 -1.58
CA ASP A 86 -21.97 13.69 -2.44
C ASP A 86 -21.95 12.20 -2.84
N VAL A 87 -22.76 11.35 -2.17
CA VAL A 87 -22.84 9.93 -2.49
C VAL A 87 -23.56 9.74 -3.83
N PRO A 88 -22.85 9.45 -4.93
CA PRO A 88 -23.45 9.35 -6.25
C PRO A 88 -24.31 8.10 -6.39
N THR A 89 -25.13 8.08 -7.44
CA THR A 89 -25.73 6.82 -7.90
C THR A 89 -24.63 5.85 -8.27
N PHE A 90 -24.70 4.64 -7.74
CA PHE A 90 -23.64 3.65 -7.84
C PHE A 90 -23.54 3.05 -9.25
N ASN A 91 -22.38 3.19 -9.88
CA ASN A 91 -22.08 2.56 -11.15
C ASN A 91 -21.14 1.38 -10.94
N LEU A 92 -21.69 0.15 -10.96
CA LEU A 92 -20.91 -1.08 -10.85
C LEU A 92 -19.84 -1.23 -11.96
N GLY A 93 -19.91 -0.44 -13.03
CA GLY A 93 -18.94 -0.41 -14.11
C GLY A 93 -17.61 0.25 -13.72
N GLU A 94 -17.58 1.10 -12.70
CA GLU A 94 -16.43 1.93 -12.33
C GLU A 94 -15.73 1.46 -11.05
N VAL A 95 -16.37 0.56 -10.28
CA VAL A 95 -15.87 0.13 -8.98
C VAL A 95 -14.78 -0.92 -9.04
N HIS A 96 -14.09 -1.05 -7.90
CA HIS A 96 -12.96 -1.94 -7.67
C HIS A 96 -11.78 -1.63 -8.59
N PRO A 97 -11.29 -0.39 -8.60
CA PRO A 97 -10.07 -0.04 -9.32
C PRO A 97 -8.89 -0.83 -8.75
N MET A 98 -8.03 -1.29 -9.63
CA MET A 98 -6.83 -2.07 -9.30
C MET A 98 -5.61 -1.41 -9.90
N THR A 99 -4.56 -1.22 -9.11
CA THR A 99 -3.28 -0.68 -9.57
C THR A 99 -2.44 -1.76 -10.21
N GLY A 100 -1.93 -1.50 -11.40
CA GLY A 100 -1.14 -2.45 -12.17
C GLY A 100 -1.65 -2.61 -13.60
N PRO A 101 -1.55 -3.83 -14.20
CA PRO A 101 -0.93 -5.05 -13.69
C PRO A 101 0.60 -5.01 -13.63
N VAL A 102 1.19 -5.83 -12.78
CA VAL A 102 2.64 -6.03 -12.74
C VAL A 102 2.97 -7.40 -13.33
N TYR A 103 3.84 -7.44 -14.33
CA TYR A 103 4.33 -8.69 -14.91
C TYR A 103 5.43 -9.28 -14.05
N ILE A 104 5.29 -10.53 -13.64
CA ILE A 104 6.30 -11.25 -12.87
C ILE A 104 7.14 -12.09 -13.83
N LYS A 105 8.42 -11.69 -13.98
CA LYS A 105 9.35 -12.37 -14.87
C LYS A 105 9.60 -13.81 -14.42
N GLY A 106 9.43 -14.75 -15.33
CA GLY A 106 9.65 -16.18 -15.07
C GLY A 106 8.40 -16.93 -14.64
N ALA A 107 7.37 -16.27 -14.12
CA ALA A 107 6.10 -16.91 -13.78
C ALA A 107 5.35 -17.41 -15.02
N LYS A 108 4.80 -18.60 -14.93
CA LYS A 108 4.07 -19.27 -16.01
C LYS A 108 2.69 -19.72 -15.51
N ARG A 109 1.79 -19.92 -16.44
CA ARG A 109 0.48 -20.49 -16.12
C ARG A 109 0.63 -21.84 -15.42
N GLY A 110 0.05 -21.95 -14.23
CA GLY A 110 0.11 -23.15 -13.38
C GLY A 110 1.08 -23.04 -12.22
N ASP A 111 1.95 -22.02 -12.21
CA ASP A 111 2.81 -21.74 -11.08
C ASP A 111 1.99 -21.17 -9.90
N ALA A 112 2.45 -21.42 -8.68
CA ALA A 112 2.00 -20.73 -7.48
C ALA A 112 2.84 -19.46 -7.30
N LEU A 113 2.17 -18.34 -7.02
CA LEU A 113 2.82 -17.08 -6.67
C LEU A 113 2.67 -16.84 -5.16
N GLU A 114 3.79 -16.77 -4.46
CA GLU A 114 3.83 -16.37 -3.06
C GLU A 114 3.99 -14.84 -2.99
N VAL A 115 3.07 -14.18 -2.29
CA VAL A 115 3.09 -12.72 -2.06
C VAL A 115 3.18 -12.48 -0.56
N GLU A 116 4.28 -11.88 -0.11
CA GLU A 116 4.46 -11.46 1.27
C GLU A 116 4.05 -9.99 1.39
N LEU A 117 3.04 -9.69 2.23
CA LEU A 117 2.66 -8.31 2.54
C LEU A 117 3.64 -7.77 3.59
N LEU A 118 4.48 -6.84 3.18
CA LEU A 118 5.51 -6.26 4.05
C LEU A 118 4.98 -5.09 4.87
N ASP A 119 4.12 -4.28 4.26
CA ASP A 119 3.54 -3.11 4.89
C ASP A 119 2.23 -2.73 4.17
N ILE A 120 1.30 -2.13 4.93
CA ILE A 120 0.06 -1.53 4.41
C ILE A 120 -0.07 -0.17 5.07
N GLU A 121 0.15 0.88 4.30
CA GLU A 121 0.04 2.27 4.76
C GLU A 121 -1.31 2.83 4.29
N PRO A 122 -2.30 3.02 5.19
CA PRO A 122 -3.57 3.63 4.84
C PRO A 122 -3.41 5.14 4.62
N ASP A 123 -4.29 5.71 3.82
CA ASP A 123 -4.45 7.17 3.74
C ASP A 123 -4.88 7.74 5.11
N GLU A 124 -4.85 9.07 5.27
CA GLU A 124 -5.31 9.76 6.50
C GLU A 124 -6.85 9.77 6.63
N TYR A 125 -7.54 9.31 5.61
CA TYR A 125 -8.98 9.34 5.47
C TYR A 125 -9.55 7.99 5.04
N GLY A 126 -10.69 7.64 5.60
CA GLY A 126 -11.53 6.53 5.18
C GLY A 126 -13.01 6.88 5.31
N TYR A 127 -13.87 6.06 4.76
CA TYR A 127 -15.32 6.28 4.88
C TYR A 127 -16.10 4.98 4.98
N THR A 128 -17.31 5.09 5.55
CA THR A 128 -18.36 4.07 5.46
C THR A 128 -19.57 4.71 4.82
N VAL A 129 -20.15 4.08 3.80
CA VAL A 129 -21.18 4.68 2.98
C VAL A 129 -22.37 3.76 2.79
N ILE A 130 -23.58 4.35 2.80
CA ILE A 130 -24.80 3.71 2.29
C ILE A 130 -25.06 4.30 0.90
N VAL A 131 -24.99 3.45 -0.11
CA VAL A 131 -25.31 3.81 -1.48
C VAL A 131 -26.72 3.32 -1.81
N PRO A 132 -27.66 4.18 -2.19
CA PRO A 132 -29.03 3.81 -2.51
C PRO A 132 -29.10 2.66 -3.55
N GLY A 133 -29.91 1.66 -3.26
CA GLY A 133 -30.09 0.52 -4.15
C GLY A 133 -28.97 -0.54 -4.10
N PHE A 134 -27.92 -0.35 -3.27
CA PHE A 134 -26.83 -1.29 -3.12
C PHE A 134 -26.87 -2.03 -1.77
N GLY A 135 -26.42 -3.27 -1.77
CA GLY A 135 -26.29 -4.11 -0.56
C GLY A 135 -27.55 -4.92 -0.20
N PHE A 136 -27.43 -5.71 0.87
CA PHE A 136 -28.50 -6.62 1.31
C PHE A 136 -29.68 -5.91 1.98
N LEU A 137 -29.47 -4.73 2.57
CA LEU A 137 -30.46 -3.93 3.25
C LEU A 137 -30.96 -2.73 2.41
N ARG A 138 -30.77 -2.78 1.11
CA ARG A 138 -31.13 -1.69 0.18
C ARG A 138 -32.61 -1.31 0.19
N ASP A 139 -33.48 -2.23 0.59
CA ASP A 139 -34.94 -2.00 0.68
C ASP A 139 -35.33 -1.30 2.00
N ILE A 140 -34.41 -1.26 2.97
CA ILE A 140 -34.60 -0.66 4.29
C ILE A 140 -33.89 0.71 4.35
N PHE A 141 -32.64 0.76 3.87
CA PHE A 141 -31.83 1.98 3.85
C PHE A 141 -31.79 2.53 2.43
N THR A 142 -32.77 3.37 2.12
CA THR A 142 -32.99 3.91 0.76
C THR A 142 -32.33 5.24 0.53
N GLU A 143 -31.95 5.93 1.62
CA GLU A 143 -31.30 7.24 1.55
C GLU A 143 -29.77 7.12 1.63
N PRO A 144 -29.02 7.97 0.94
CA PRO A 144 -27.57 7.99 1.03
C PRO A 144 -27.14 8.38 2.44
N TYR A 145 -26.04 7.81 2.89
CA TYR A 145 -25.40 8.17 4.16
C TYR A 145 -23.91 7.98 4.07
N ILE A 146 -23.12 8.83 4.73
CA ILE A 146 -21.67 8.71 4.80
C ILE A 146 -21.18 8.97 6.22
N VAL A 147 -20.23 8.15 6.67
CA VAL A 147 -19.45 8.38 7.87
C VAL A 147 -18.02 8.58 7.43
N ASN A 148 -17.49 9.77 7.67
CA ASN A 148 -16.11 10.11 7.39
C ASN A 148 -15.23 9.71 8.56
N TRP A 149 -14.16 8.97 8.32
CA TRP A 149 -13.21 8.50 9.30
C TRP A 149 -11.87 9.19 9.13
N LYS A 150 -11.41 9.86 10.18
CA LYS A 150 -10.01 10.29 10.27
C LYS A 150 -9.18 9.11 10.74
N LEU A 151 -8.22 8.70 9.92
CA LEU A 151 -7.31 7.60 10.23
C LEU A 151 -6.12 8.15 11.00
N THR A 152 -5.81 7.53 12.14
CA THR A 152 -4.72 7.89 13.03
C THR A 152 -3.89 6.65 13.34
N ARG A 153 -2.74 6.80 13.98
CA ARG A 153 -1.93 5.64 14.41
C ARG A 153 -2.64 4.71 15.40
N ASN A 154 -3.66 5.23 16.11
CA ASN A 154 -4.37 4.49 17.16
C ASN A 154 -5.71 3.92 16.69
N GLY A 155 -6.06 4.10 15.42
CA GLY A 155 -7.33 3.67 14.86
C GLY A 155 -8.07 4.79 14.13
N ALA A 156 -9.28 4.50 13.66
CA ALA A 156 -10.15 5.45 12.99
C ALA A 156 -11.14 6.09 13.98
N VAL A 157 -11.32 7.41 13.85
CA VAL A 157 -12.29 8.20 14.63
C VAL A 157 -13.16 9.02 13.69
N SER A 158 -14.40 9.30 14.09
CA SER A 158 -15.36 10.09 13.30
C SER A 158 -16.16 11.03 14.17
N GLU A 159 -16.37 12.25 13.69
CA GLU A 159 -17.31 13.20 14.32
C GLU A 159 -18.76 12.73 14.19
N GLY A 160 -19.09 12.01 13.12
CA GLY A 160 -20.41 11.41 12.91
C GLY A 160 -20.72 10.24 13.86
N MET A 161 -19.71 9.71 14.55
CA MET A 161 -19.83 8.62 15.55
C MET A 161 -19.02 8.93 16.81
N PRO A 162 -19.42 9.95 17.58
CA PRO A 162 -18.64 10.41 18.72
C PRO A 162 -18.52 9.33 19.79
N GLY A 163 -17.31 9.16 20.34
CA GLY A 163 -17.01 8.16 21.36
C GLY A 163 -16.71 6.76 20.81
N ILE A 164 -16.76 6.56 19.51
CA ILE A 164 -16.36 5.32 18.85
C ILE A 164 -14.96 5.50 18.27
N THR A 165 -14.08 4.58 18.60
CA THR A 165 -12.79 4.41 17.96
C THR A 165 -12.73 3.01 17.38
N VAL A 166 -12.43 2.90 16.09
CA VAL A 166 -12.19 1.60 15.43
C VAL A 166 -10.70 1.32 15.53
N PRO A 167 -10.25 0.36 16.36
CA PRO A 167 -8.83 0.08 16.51
C PRO A 167 -8.28 -0.59 15.25
N TYR A 168 -6.99 -0.39 14.98
CA TYR A 168 -6.27 -1.27 14.08
C TYR A 168 -5.79 -2.48 14.87
N GLU A 169 -6.10 -3.66 14.38
CA GLU A 169 -5.51 -4.90 14.86
C GLU A 169 -4.28 -5.19 14.00
N ALA A 170 -3.14 -5.36 14.67
CA ALA A 170 -1.88 -5.73 14.03
C ALA A 170 -1.76 -7.26 13.93
#